data_98b2bab167c3ed2eda858ddaff4fd3e7
#
_entry.id   98b2bab167c3ed2eda858ddaff4fd3e7
#
_cell.length_a   1.000
_cell.length_b   1.000
_cell.length_c   1.000
_cell.angle_alpha   90.00
_cell.angle_beta   90.00
_cell.angle_gamma   90.00
#
_symmetry.space_group_name_H-M   'P 1'
#
loop_
_entity.id
_entity.type
_entity.pdbx_description
1 polymer ?
#
loop_
_entity_poly.entity_id
_entity_poly.type
_entity_poly.pdbx_seq_one_letter_code
_entity_poly.pdbx_strand_id
1 'polypeptide(L)'
;MIISSLTSPNFKVGLPKVIAEVCDYLNTLDLNALENGRHDINDQIYMNVMEPETAEPSSKKAELHHEYLDVQVLICGTENIEVGANYPDLSKYESYNEADDYQLCADIDDKFTIIMKPKMFAVFYPYEPHKPCCVVNGKAEKIKKLVVKVPVKLI
;
A
#
# COMPACT_ATOMS: atom_id res chain seq x y z
N MET A 1 3.46 -2.82 10.20
CA MET A 1 3.98 -2.58 8.83
C MET A 1 5.15 -3.49 8.52
N ILE A 2 5.25 -4.00 7.29
CA ILE A 2 6.38 -4.80 6.79
C ILE A 2 6.82 -4.24 5.44
N ILE A 3 8.13 -4.16 5.20
CA ILE A 3 8.68 -3.69 3.92
C ILE A 3 9.69 -4.72 3.43
N SER A 4 9.57 -5.12 2.17
CA SER A 4 10.51 -6.05 1.53
C SER A 4 10.46 -5.92 -0.01
N SER A 5 11.04 -6.88 -0.72
CA SER A 5 11.00 -6.94 -2.18
C SER A 5 10.63 -8.34 -2.64
N LEU A 6 9.76 -8.43 -3.64
CA LEU A 6 9.40 -9.69 -4.30
C LEU A 6 10.62 -10.41 -4.92
N THR A 7 11.73 -9.69 -5.14
CA THR A 7 12.97 -10.25 -5.67
C THR A 7 13.91 -10.77 -4.59
N SER A 8 13.65 -10.48 -3.32
CA SER A 8 14.46 -11.01 -2.21
C SER A 8 14.25 -12.52 -2.07
N PRO A 9 15.29 -13.35 -1.99
CA PRO A 9 15.14 -14.79 -1.82
C PRO A 9 14.46 -15.17 -0.50
N ASN A 10 14.49 -14.27 0.48
CA ASN A 10 13.97 -14.49 1.83
C ASN A 10 12.77 -13.60 2.15
N PHE A 11 12.04 -13.07 1.14
CA PHE A 11 10.96 -12.12 1.38
C PHE A 11 9.83 -12.67 2.28
N LYS A 12 9.67 -13.99 2.34
CA LYS A 12 8.64 -14.67 3.15
C LYS A 12 8.97 -14.74 4.64
N VAL A 13 10.23 -14.55 5.03
CA VAL A 13 10.65 -14.68 6.42
C VAL A 13 9.96 -13.64 7.29
N GLY A 14 9.17 -14.08 8.26
CA GLY A 14 8.41 -13.22 9.17
C GLY A 14 7.08 -12.69 8.62
N LEU A 15 6.69 -13.06 7.38
CA LEU A 15 5.37 -12.72 6.87
C LEU A 15 4.28 -13.63 7.45
N PRO A 16 3.07 -13.12 7.72
CA PRO A 16 1.89 -13.94 7.88
C PRO A 16 1.68 -14.83 6.65
N LYS A 17 1.18 -16.05 6.87
CA LYS A 17 1.04 -17.06 5.80
C LYS A 17 0.28 -16.51 4.59
N VAL A 18 -0.87 -15.86 4.80
CA VAL A 18 -1.69 -15.32 3.71
C VAL A 18 -0.94 -14.24 2.91
N ILE A 19 -0.12 -13.40 3.57
CA ILE A 19 0.69 -12.38 2.88
C ILE A 19 1.80 -13.05 2.04
N ALA A 20 2.43 -14.08 2.56
CA ALA A 20 3.42 -14.87 1.81
C ALA A 20 2.80 -15.51 0.57
N GLU A 21 1.58 -16.07 0.69
CA GLU A 21 0.82 -16.67 -0.42
C GLU A 21 0.43 -15.62 -1.48
N VAL A 22 0.00 -14.41 -1.06
CA VAL A 22 -0.24 -13.26 -1.95
C VAL A 22 1.03 -12.90 -2.71
N CYS A 23 2.15 -12.76 -2.03
CA CYS A 23 3.43 -12.42 -2.68
C CYS A 23 3.89 -13.53 -3.67
N ASP A 24 3.68 -14.81 -3.33
CA ASP A 24 3.95 -15.92 -4.23
C ASP A 24 3.07 -15.83 -5.49
N TYR A 25 1.78 -15.58 -5.32
CA TYR A 25 0.86 -15.38 -6.45
C TYR A 25 1.31 -14.23 -7.34
N LEU A 26 1.65 -13.06 -6.78
CA LEU A 26 2.15 -11.92 -7.54
C LEU A 26 3.42 -12.25 -8.33
N ASN A 27 4.30 -13.10 -7.80
CA ASN A 27 5.51 -13.55 -8.48
C ASN A 27 5.23 -14.50 -9.67
N THR A 28 4.01 -15.05 -9.79
CA THR A 28 3.60 -15.85 -10.98
C THR A 28 3.13 -14.98 -12.13
N LEU A 29 2.86 -13.70 -11.90
CA LEU A 29 2.27 -12.78 -12.87
C LEU A 29 3.32 -11.94 -13.60
N ASP A 30 3.02 -11.59 -14.86
CA ASP A 30 3.67 -10.43 -15.49
C ASP A 30 2.99 -9.14 -15.00
N LEU A 31 3.54 -8.54 -13.96
CA LEU A 31 2.94 -7.35 -13.34
C LEU A 31 2.84 -6.17 -14.31
N ASN A 32 3.75 -6.06 -15.29
CA ASN A 32 3.71 -4.98 -16.27
C ASN A 32 2.52 -5.12 -17.24
N ALA A 33 2.11 -6.35 -17.52
CA ALA A 33 0.99 -6.64 -18.42
C ALA A 33 -0.39 -6.51 -17.77
N LEU A 34 -0.47 -6.33 -16.44
CA LEU A 34 -1.75 -6.19 -15.75
C LEU A 34 -2.49 -4.93 -16.24
N GLU A 35 -3.76 -5.07 -16.54
CA GLU A 35 -4.64 -3.94 -16.87
C GLU A 35 -5.03 -3.17 -15.60
N ASN A 36 -5.30 -1.87 -15.76
CA ASN A 36 -5.79 -1.05 -14.65
C ASN A 36 -7.18 -1.52 -14.21
N GLY A 37 -7.45 -1.44 -12.92
CA GLY A 37 -8.72 -1.80 -12.32
C GLY A 37 -8.60 -2.92 -11.29
N ARG A 38 -9.75 -3.47 -10.91
CA ARG A 38 -9.86 -4.53 -9.92
C ARG A 38 -9.64 -5.91 -10.56
N HIS A 39 -8.83 -6.73 -9.88
CA HIS A 39 -8.61 -8.14 -10.19
C HIS A 39 -8.85 -8.97 -8.93
N ASP A 40 -9.79 -9.90 -8.98
CA ASP A 40 -10.03 -10.79 -7.84
C ASP A 40 -8.96 -11.89 -7.84
N ILE A 41 -8.31 -12.09 -6.70
CA ILE A 41 -7.35 -13.17 -6.48
C ILE A 41 -8.09 -14.43 -6.02
N ASN A 42 -9.08 -14.24 -5.14
CA ASN A 42 -10.03 -15.26 -4.70
C ASN A 42 -11.31 -14.58 -4.20
N ASP A 43 -12.21 -15.34 -3.57
CA ASP A 43 -13.52 -14.84 -3.09
C ASP A 43 -13.41 -13.74 -2.00
N GLN A 44 -12.26 -13.57 -1.37
CA GLN A 44 -12.06 -12.63 -0.26
C GLN A 44 -10.95 -11.60 -0.50
N ILE A 45 -9.97 -11.93 -1.35
CA ILE A 45 -8.78 -11.10 -1.61
C ILE A 45 -8.83 -10.60 -3.05
N TYR A 46 -8.61 -9.31 -3.22
CA TYR A 46 -8.53 -8.68 -4.54
C TYR A 46 -7.39 -7.68 -4.60
N MET A 47 -6.99 -7.30 -5.79
CA MET A 47 -6.04 -6.22 -6.02
C MET A 47 -6.61 -5.16 -6.94
N ASN A 48 -6.22 -3.91 -6.70
CA ASN A 48 -6.46 -2.79 -7.59
C ASN A 48 -5.14 -2.39 -8.26
N VAL A 49 -5.10 -2.43 -9.59
CA VAL A 49 -3.97 -1.96 -10.40
C VAL A 49 -4.26 -0.55 -10.87
N MET A 50 -3.28 0.35 -10.75
CA MET A 50 -3.47 1.76 -11.08
C MET A 50 -2.19 2.41 -11.61
N GLU A 51 -2.36 3.49 -12.38
CA GLU A 51 -1.27 4.29 -12.93
C GLU A 51 -1.42 5.77 -12.53
N PRO A 52 -1.25 6.11 -11.23
CA PRO A 52 -1.33 7.49 -10.77
C PRO A 52 -0.08 8.28 -11.14
N GLU A 53 -0.20 9.61 -11.07
CA GLU A 53 0.94 10.52 -11.02
C GLU A 53 1.29 10.84 -9.56
N THR A 54 2.58 10.82 -9.23
CA THR A 54 3.05 11.25 -7.93
C THR A 54 2.92 12.76 -7.79
N ALA A 55 2.65 13.23 -6.56
CA ALA A 55 2.47 14.66 -6.29
C ALA A 55 3.09 15.06 -4.95
N GLU A 56 3.18 16.36 -4.69
CA GLU A 56 3.68 16.86 -3.42
C GLU A 56 2.83 16.34 -2.25
N PRO A 57 3.45 15.93 -1.14
CA PRO A 57 2.72 15.37 0.01
C PRO A 57 1.64 16.32 0.57
N SER A 58 1.86 17.64 0.46
CA SER A 58 0.90 18.66 0.90
C SER A 58 -0.41 18.67 0.10
N SER A 59 -0.42 18.11 -1.11
CA SER A 59 -1.60 18.01 -1.96
C SER A 59 -2.38 16.70 -1.78
N LYS A 60 -1.91 15.81 -0.91
CA LYS A 60 -2.49 14.49 -0.67
C LYS A 60 -2.94 14.33 0.77
N LYS A 61 -3.91 13.49 0.99
CA LYS A 61 -4.30 13.01 2.31
C LYS A 61 -3.65 11.67 2.61
N ALA A 62 -3.39 11.42 3.87
CA ALA A 62 -3.07 10.09 4.37
C ALA A 62 -4.36 9.31 4.62
N GLU A 63 -4.25 8.01 4.55
CA GLU A 63 -5.35 7.06 4.78
C GLU A 63 -4.94 5.99 5.79
N LEU A 64 -5.92 5.43 6.46
CA LEU A 64 -5.82 4.20 7.23
C LEU A 64 -7.08 3.35 6.99
N HIS A 65 -6.95 2.06 7.26
CA HIS A 65 -8.01 1.07 7.10
C HIS A 65 -8.37 0.45 8.45
N HIS A 66 -9.55 -0.15 8.57
CA HIS A 66 -9.99 -0.84 9.78
C HIS A 66 -10.09 -2.35 9.58
N GLU A 67 -10.56 -2.78 8.41
CA GLU A 67 -10.93 -4.17 8.13
C GLU A 67 -9.93 -4.89 7.20
N TYR A 68 -9.16 -4.14 6.41
CA TYR A 68 -8.21 -4.69 5.43
C TYR A 68 -6.77 -4.28 5.73
N LEU A 69 -5.86 -5.20 5.40
CA LEU A 69 -4.46 -4.86 5.20
C LEU A 69 -4.25 -4.47 3.75
N ASP A 70 -3.39 -3.50 3.51
CA ASP A 70 -2.88 -3.16 2.18
C ASP A 70 -1.54 -3.84 1.96
N VAL A 71 -1.41 -4.60 0.86
CA VAL A 71 -0.11 -4.99 0.32
C VAL A 71 0.11 -4.14 -0.93
N GLN A 72 0.87 -3.07 -0.79
CA GLN A 72 1.19 -2.14 -1.88
C GLN A 72 2.46 -2.58 -2.58
N VAL A 73 2.43 -2.76 -3.90
CA VAL A 73 3.57 -3.15 -4.73
C VAL A 73 3.79 -2.12 -5.82
N LEU A 74 5.00 -1.58 -5.90
CA LEU A 74 5.37 -0.72 -7.03
C LEU A 74 5.80 -1.58 -8.21
N ILE A 75 5.22 -1.32 -9.38
CA ILE A 75 5.49 -2.03 -10.63
C ILE A 75 6.47 -1.24 -11.48
N CYS A 76 6.25 0.08 -11.63
CA CYS A 76 7.08 0.96 -12.45
C CYS A 76 7.17 2.35 -11.82
N GLY A 77 8.32 3.03 -12.01
CA GLY A 77 8.58 4.36 -11.47
C GLY A 77 9.15 4.35 -10.06
N THR A 78 9.01 5.46 -9.34
CA THR A 78 9.41 5.62 -7.93
C THR A 78 8.35 6.42 -7.18
N GLU A 79 8.06 6.06 -5.95
CA GLU A 79 7.21 6.86 -5.07
C GLU A 79 7.77 6.93 -3.66
N ASN A 80 7.49 8.02 -2.98
CA ASN A 80 7.56 8.10 -1.54
C ASN A 80 6.20 7.72 -0.94
N ILE A 81 6.22 6.94 0.13
CA ILE A 81 5.07 6.72 1.00
C ILE A 81 5.43 7.28 2.37
N GLU A 82 4.72 8.32 2.83
CA GLU A 82 4.80 8.75 4.22
C GLU A 82 4.00 7.80 5.09
N VAL A 83 4.54 7.39 6.23
CA VAL A 83 3.93 6.37 7.09
C VAL A 83 4.06 6.74 8.57
N GLY A 84 3.09 6.32 9.38
CA GLY A 84 3.13 6.41 10.83
C GLY A 84 3.21 5.02 11.46
N ALA A 85 4.08 4.85 12.47
CA ALA A 85 4.20 3.61 13.22
C ALA A 85 3.42 3.64 14.54
N ASN A 86 3.07 4.81 15.04
CA ASN A 86 2.30 4.97 16.27
C ASN A 86 0.81 4.81 15.99
N TYR A 87 0.05 4.34 16.99
CA TYR A 87 -1.40 4.33 16.91
C TYR A 87 -1.90 5.78 16.71
N PRO A 88 -2.72 6.04 15.69
CA PRO A 88 -3.10 7.40 15.31
C PRO A 88 -4.09 8.03 16.30
N ASP A 89 -3.99 9.35 16.46
CA ASP A 89 -5.04 10.14 17.12
C ASP A 89 -6.22 10.31 16.16
N LEU A 90 -7.21 9.44 16.28
CA LEU A 90 -8.38 9.41 15.39
C LEU A 90 -9.23 10.70 15.42
N SER A 91 -9.06 11.56 16.43
CA SER A 91 -9.76 12.86 16.47
C SER A 91 -9.29 13.82 15.36
N LYS A 92 -8.13 13.56 14.75
CA LYS A 92 -7.57 14.32 13.62
C LYS A 92 -8.01 13.80 12.25
N TYR A 93 -8.75 12.68 12.24
CA TYR A 93 -9.19 12.02 11.02
C TYR A 93 -10.64 12.39 10.68
N GLU A 94 -10.96 12.37 9.40
CA GLU A 94 -12.33 12.46 8.89
C GLU A 94 -13.18 11.28 9.39
N SER A 95 -14.50 11.34 9.17
CA SER A 95 -15.35 10.20 9.48
C SER A 95 -14.95 8.97 8.68
N TYR A 96 -14.98 7.81 9.31
CA TYR A 96 -14.71 6.54 8.65
C TYR A 96 -15.74 6.23 7.56
N ASN A 97 -15.26 5.90 6.37
CA ASN A 97 -16.07 5.39 5.27
C ASN A 97 -16.12 3.86 5.34
N GLU A 98 -17.24 3.34 5.90
CA GLU A 98 -17.41 1.88 6.05
C GLU A 98 -17.53 1.14 4.70
N ALA A 99 -18.04 1.81 3.65
CA ALA A 99 -18.26 1.16 2.35
C ALA A 99 -16.95 0.82 1.63
N ASP A 100 -15.95 1.68 1.77
CA ASP A 100 -14.66 1.56 1.10
C ASP A 100 -13.49 1.29 2.06
N ASP A 101 -13.78 1.13 3.37
CA ASP A 101 -12.81 0.86 4.44
C ASP A 101 -11.65 1.85 4.46
N TYR A 102 -11.93 3.15 4.56
CA TYR A 102 -10.86 4.12 4.76
C TYR A 102 -11.27 5.25 5.70
N GLN A 103 -10.27 5.82 6.32
CA GLN A 103 -10.38 7.04 7.11
C GLN A 103 -9.20 7.96 6.77
N LEU A 104 -9.47 9.23 6.46
CA LEU A 104 -8.48 10.16 5.92
C LEU A 104 -8.04 11.19 6.95
N CYS A 105 -6.78 11.64 6.85
CA CYS A 105 -6.29 12.83 7.54
C CYS A 105 -5.37 13.66 6.63
N ALA A 106 -5.19 14.92 6.98
CA ALA A 106 -4.34 15.84 6.19
C ALA A 106 -2.87 15.45 6.30
N ASP A 107 -2.41 15.06 7.48
CA ASP A 107 -1.01 14.69 7.72
C ASP A 107 -0.87 13.65 8.83
N ILE A 108 0.26 12.97 8.87
CA ILE A 108 0.59 11.91 9.83
C ILE A 108 1.54 12.48 10.87
N ASP A 109 1.23 12.32 12.17
CA ASP A 109 2.13 12.67 13.26
C ASP A 109 3.35 11.71 13.30
N ASP A 110 4.51 12.22 13.64
CA ASP A 110 5.75 11.45 13.81
C ASP A 110 6.05 10.51 12.62
N LYS A 111 5.74 10.99 11.41
CA LYS A 111 5.91 10.22 10.18
C LYS A 111 7.37 10.03 9.78
N PHE A 112 7.59 8.95 9.04
CA PHE A 112 8.81 8.73 8.27
C PHE A 112 8.44 8.36 6.83
N THR A 113 9.42 8.29 5.94
CA THR A 113 9.19 8.09 4.51
C THR A 113 9.86 6.80 4.02
N ILE A 114 9.11 6.03 3.25
CA ILE A 114 9.60 4.86 2.53
C ILE A 114 9.77 5.24 1.06
N ILE A 115 10.95 5.01 0.48
CA ILE A 115 11.15 5.13 -0.97
C ILE A 115 10.87 3.77 -1.60
N MET A 116 9.79 3.68 -2.38
CA MET A 116 9.44 2.47 -3.12
C MET A 116 10.10 2.46 -4.50
N LYS A 117 10.60 1.30 -4.88
CA LYS A 117 11.14 0.99 -6.21
C LYS A 117 10.44 -0.24 -6.79
N PRO A 118 10.53 -0.50 -8.11
CA PRO A 118 9.89 -1.64 -8.73
C PRO A 118 10.17 -2.96 -8.01
N LYS A 119 9.09 -3.73 -7.82
CA LYS A 119 9.02 -5.00 -7.09
C LYS A 119 9.24 -4.91 -5.56
N MET A 120 9.43 -3.73 -5.00
CA MET A 120 9.27 -3.56 -3.55
C MET A 120 7.79 -3.65 -3.18
N PHE A 121 7.54 -4.20 -1.99
CA PHE A 121 6.21 -4.18 -1.38
C PHE A 121 6.26 -3.63 0.04
N ALA A 122 5.16 -2.98 0.43
CA ALA A 122 4.90 -2.53 1.79
C ALA A 122 3.54 -3.10 2.25
N VAL A 123 3.49 -3.65 3.45
CA VAL A 123 2.26 -4.14 4.09
C VAL A 123 1.87 -3.17 5.19
N PHE A 124 0.67 -2.60 5.08
CA PHE A 124 0.07 -1.74 6.09
C PHE A 124 -1.06 -2.50 6.78
N TYR A 125 -0.97 -2.59 8.10
CA TYR A 125 -2.02 -3.20 8.92
C TYR A 125 -3.12 -2.18 9.25
N PRO A 126 -4.29 -2.63 9.72
CA PRO A 126 -5.30 -1.71 10.22
C PRO A 126 -4.72 -0.70 11.21
N TYR A 127 -5.18 0.55 11.10
CA TYR A 127 -4.71 1.69 11.91
C TYR A 127 -3.24 2.08 11.72
N GLU A 128 -2.56 1.58 10.69
CA GLU A 128 -1.24 2.09 10.27
C GLU A 128 -1.43 3.15 9.18
N PRO A 129 -1.34 4.46 9.52
CA PRO A 129 -1.58 5.52 8.57
C PRO A 129 -0.46 5.59 7.53
N HIS A 130 -0.87 5.80 6.27
CA HIS A 130 0.06 5.92 5.14
C HIS A 130 -0.47 6.90 4.09
N LYS A 131 0.46 7.59 3.43
CA LYS A 131 0.19 8.58 2.37
C LYS A 131 1.02 8.20 1.15
N PRO A 132 0.46 7.40 0.22
CA PRO A 132 1.16 6.95 -0.97
C PRO A 132 1.20 7.99 -2.09
N CYS A 133 1.88 7.67 -3.16
CA CYS A 133 1.99 8.47 -4.39
C CYS A 133 2.59 9.86 -4.15
N CYS A 134 3.53 9.98 -3.21
CA CYS A 134 4.27 11.22 -3.01
C CYS A 134 5.51 11.27 -3.90
N VAL A 135 5.90 12.49 -4.32
CA VAL A 135 7.08 12.72 -5.16
C VAL A 135 8.38 12.27 -4.48
N VAL A 136 9.33 11.80 -5.28
CA VAL A 136 10.70 11.57 -4.86
C VAL A 136 11.57 12.73 -5.35
N ASN A 137 12.29 13.37 -4.45
CA ASN A 137 13.14 14.54 -4.76
C ASN A 137 12.40 15.68 -5.48
N GLY A 138 11.13 15.91 -5.15
CA GLY A 138 10.32 17.00 -5.73
C GLY A 138 9.98 16.84 -7.22
N LYS A 139 10.14 15.64 -7.79
CA LYS A 139 9.84 15.39 -9.19
C LYS A 139 8.63 14.48 -9.34
N ALA A 140 7.55 15.02 -9.92
CA ALA A 140 6.37 14.24 -10.26
C ALA A 140 6.66 13.29 -11.43
N GLU A 141 6.17 12.07 -11.33
CA GLU A 141 6.24 11.07 -12.40
C GLU A 141 5.00 10.15 -12.39
N LYS A 142 4.66 9.63 -13.56
CA LYS A 142 3.63 8.60 -13.69
C LYS A 142 4.22 7.27 -13.23
N ILE A 143 3.58 6.64 -12.27
CA ILE A 143 3.96 5.33 -11.75
C ILE A 143 2.91 4.29 -12.11
N LYS A 144 3.29 3.00 -12.05
CA LYS A 144 2.33 1.88 -12.05
C LYS A 144 2.49 1.11 -10.75
N LYS A 145 1.39 0.85 -10.08
CA LYS A 145 1.37 0.11 -8.80
C LYS A 145 0.11 -0.74 -8.69
N LEU A 146 0.14 -1.66 -7.76
CA LEU A 146 -1.03 -2.38 -7.30
C LEU A 146 -1.14 -2.36 -5.78
N VAL A 147 -2.37 -2.50 -5.31
CA VAL A 147 -2.69 -2.65 -3.89
C VAL A 147 -3.56 -3.89 -3.72
N VAL A 148 -3.06 -4.89 -3.00
CA VAL A 148 -3.85 -6.06 -2.63
C VAL A 148 -4.55 -5.79 -1.31
N LYS A 149 -5.87 -5.93 -1.30
CA LYS A 149 -6.72 -5.83 -0.11
C LYS A 149 -6.90 -7.21 0.51
N VAL A 150 -6.36 -7.40 1.70
CA VAL A 150 -6.42 -8.65 2.47
C VAL A 150 -7.23 -8.42 3.73
N PRO A 151 -8.39 -9.09 3.92
CA PRO A 151 -9.17 -8.95 5.15
C PRO A 151 -8.36 -9.33 6.39
N VAL A 152 -8.39 -8.50 7.44
CA VAL A 152 -7.63 -8.73 8.68
C VAL A 152 -7.97 -10.07 9.35
N LYS A 153 -9.19 -10.56 9.19
CA LYS A 153 -9.64 -11.86 9.72
C LYS A 153 -8.89 -13.08 9.15
N LEU A 154 -8.08 -12.90 8.10
CA LEU A 154 -7.28 -13.97 7.47
C LEU A 154 -5.84 -14.06 8.02
N ILE A 155 -5.44 -13.16 8.92
CA ILE A 155 -4.09 -13.08 9.49
C ILE A 155 -3.95 -13.96 10.75
#